data_aa0a8a55e1c41aaf0fe2a16b396e97f2
#
_entry.id   aa0a8a55e1c41aaf0fe2a16b396e97f2
#
_cell.length_a   1.000
_cell.length_b   1.000
_cell.length_c   1.000
_cell.angle_alpha   90.00
_cell.angle_beta   90.00
_cell.angle_gamma   90.00
#
_symmetry.space_group_name_H-M   'P 1'
#
loop_
_entity.id
_entity.type
_entity.pdbx_description
1 polymer ?
#
loop_
_entity_poly.entity_id
_entity_poly.type
_entity_poly.pdbx_seq_one_letter_code
_entity_poly.pdbx_strand_id
1 'polypeptide(L)'
;MHEMKDTARALVRIGYDSRVHKTFRGHQAQERFAHEVRVLRHLEAKGCTFVPRLLEVDPAQLQIVTTNCGTRVDHLSLERQAEVFAELEQYGVRHEDRELRNITYRIADGRFCIIDFEFATLLDGGPGTVSLKPTG
;
A
#
# COMPACT_ATOMS: atom_id res chain seq x y z
N MET A 1 21.39 0.22 1.06
CA MET A 1 19.93 0.05 1.04
C MET A 1 19.45 -0.39 2.43
N HIS A 2 18.41 0.24 2.92
CA HIS A 2 17.89 -0.03 4.25
C HIS A 2 16.70 -0.99 4.17
N GLU A 3 16.78 -2.11 4.91
CA GLU A 3 15.72 -3.10 4.94
C GLU A 3 14.68 -2.71 5.99
N MET A 4 13.42 -2.60 5.58
CA MET A 4 12.31 -2.24 6.47
C MET A 4 11.46 -3.44 6.87
N LYS A 5 11.37 -4.45 6.01
CA LYS A 5 10.51 -5.59 6.23
C LYS A 5 11.08 -6.79 5.48
N ASP A 6 11.19 -7.90 6.17
CA ASP A 6 11.63 -9.16 5.57
C ASP A 6 10.74 -10.26 6.14
N THR A 7 9.73 -10.64 5.38
CA THR A 7 8.76 -11.65 5.80
C THR A 7 8.62 -12.71 4.71
N ALA A 8 7.85 -13.77 5.01
CA ALA A 8 7.56 -14.81 4.03
C ALA A 8 6.80 -14.27 2.81
N ARG A 9 6.11 -13.13 2.94
CA ARG A 9 5.30 -12.54 1.87
C ARG A 9 6.00 -11.46 1.08
N ALA A 10 6.92 -10.72 1.68
CA ALA A 10 7.54 -9.59 1.02
C ALA A 10 8.86 -9.20 1.65
N LEU A 11 9.72 -8.65 0.80
CA LEU A 11 10.93 -7.97 1.21
C LEU A 11 10.79 -6.50 0.83
N VAL A 12 10.87 -5.60 1.79
CA VAL A 12 10.73 -4.16 1.56
C VAL A 12 12.01 -3.46 1.97
N ARG A 13 12.58 -2.69 1.06
CA ARG A 13 13.83 -1.94 1.28
C ARG A 13 13.67 -0.49 0.83
N ILE A 14 14.36 0.42 1.53
CA ILE A 14 14.48 1.80 1.08
C ILE A 14 15.83 1.95 0.39
N GLY A 15 15.81 2.41 -0.87
CA GLY A 15 17.02 2.66 -1.64
C GLY A 15 17.72 3.95 -1.19
N TYR A 16 18.92 4.19 -1.73
CA TYR A 16 19.69 5.40 -1.45
C TYR A 16 19.00 6.66 -1.96
N ASP A 17 18.08 6.50 -2.91
CA ASP A 17 17.25 7.59 -3.44
C ASP A 17 15.97 7.80 -2.64
N SER A 18 15.84 7.16 -1.49
CA SER A 18 14.66 7.18 -0.60
C SER A 18 13.42 6.50 -1.19
N ARG A 19 13.53 5.84 -2.34
CA ARG A 19 12.42 5.08 -2.91
C ARG A 19 12.25 3.76 -2.20
N VAL A 20 11.01 3.27 -2.18
CA VAL A 20 10.67 2.00 -1.53
C VAL A 20 10.63 0.90 -2.59
N HIS A 21 11.40 -0.15 -2.37
CA HIS A 21 11.47 -1.32 -3.23
C HIS A 21 10.78 -2.49 -2.53
N LYS A 22 9.72 -3.02 -3.11
CA LYS A 22 8.98 -4.13 -2.54
C LYS A 22 9.02 -5.32 -3.49
N THR A 23 9.52 -6.45 -3.01
CA THR A 23 9.55 -7.70 -3.75
C THR A 23 8.53 -8.66 -3.13
N PHE A 24 7.57 -9.10 -3.92
CA PHE A 24 6.55 -10.05 -3.48
C PHE A 24 7.11 -11.47 -3.56
N ARG A 25 6.80 -12.28 -2.57
CA ARG A 25 7.25 -13.67 -2.53
C ARG A 25 6.29 -14.54 -1.73
N GLY A 26 6.43 -15.85 -1.88
CA GLY A 26 5.61 -16.79 -1.13
C GLY A 26 4.22 -16.97 -1.72
N HIS A 27 3.25 -17.29 -0.86
CA HIS A 27 1.90 -17.64 -1.28
C HIS A 27 1.23 -16.53 -2.09
N GLN A 28 0.74 -16.88 -3.27
CA GLN A 28 0.03 -15.97 -4.19
C GLN A 28 0.80 -14.68 -4.50
N ALA A 29 2.14 -14.76 -4.55
CA ALA A 29 2.97 -13.57 -4.77
C ALA A 29 2.62 -12.86 -6.08
N GLN A 30 2.40 -13.60 -7.16
CA GLN A 30 2.07 -13.02 -8.46
C GLN A 30 0.72 -12.30 -8.42
N GLU A 31 -0.29 -12.92 -7.83
CA GLU A 31 -1.63 -12.33 -7.70
C GLU A 31 -1.61 -11.09 -6.82
N ARG A 32 -0.90 -11.14 -5.70
CA ARG A 32 -0.79 -10.01 -4.78
C ARG A 32 -0.03 -8.84 -5.42
N PHE A 33 1.04 -9.16 -6.16
CA PHE A 33 1.78 -8.17 -6.94
C PHE A 33 0.86 -7.48 -7.95
N ALA A 34 0.17 -8.25 -8.78
CA ALA A 34 -0.71 -7.69 -9.81
C ALA A 34 -1.83 -6.86 -9.19
N HIS A 35 -2.36 -7.30 -8.06
CA HIS A 35 -3.43 -6.60 -7.38
C HIS A 35 -2.97 -5.26 -6.78
N GLU A 36 -1.83 -5.24 -6.11
CA GLU A 36 -1.31 -3.99 -5.54
C GLU A 36 -1.00 -2.98 -6.65
N VAL A 37 -0.43 -3.42 -7.76
CA VAL A 37 -0.20 -2.56 -8.92
C VAL A 37 -1.51 -1.95 -9.41
N ARG A 38 -2.54 -2.76 -9.54
CA ARG A 38 -3.86 -2.29 -9.98
C ARG A 38 -4.45 -1.26 -9.03
N VAL A 39 -4.39 -1.52 -7.74
CA VAL A 39 -4.92 -0.61 -6.72
C VAL A 39 -4.17 0.72 -6.71
N LEU A 40 -2.84 0.68 -6.75
CA LEU A 40 -2.02 1.90 -6.75
C LEU A 40 -2.26 2.74 -8.01
N ARG A 41 -2.41 2.10 -9.17
CA ARG A 41 -2.76 2.81 -10.42
C ARG A 41 -4.14 3.45 -10.34
N HIS A 42 -5.10 2.75 -9.75
CA HIS A 42 -6.44 3.28 -9.53
C HIS A 42 -6.40 4.52 -8.64
N LEU A 43 -5.69 4.45 -7.52
CA LEU A 43 -5.58 5.56 -6.58
C LEU A 43 -4.90 6.77 -7.21
N GLU A 44 -3.86 6.55 -8.01
CA GLU A 44 -3.20 7.64 -8.75
C GLU A 44 -4.15 8.30 -9.73
N ALA A 45 -4.90 7.49 -10.49
CA ALA A 45 -5.88 8.00 -11.45
C ALA A 45 -6.98 8.81 -10.77
N LYS A 46 -7.34 8.48 -9.54
CA LYS A 46 -8.33 9.20 -8.75
C LYS A 46 -7.78 10.44 -8.04
N GLY A 47 -6.47 10.69 -8.15
CA GLY A 47 -5.84 11.84 -7.52
C GLY A 47 -5.57 11.69 -6.03
N CYS A 48 -5.51 10.46 -5.53
CA CYS A 48 -5.21 10.21 -4.12
C CYS A 48 -3.72 10.45 -3.86
N THR A 49 -3.39 11.38 -2.99
CA THR A 49 -2.01 11.80 -2.73
C THR A 49 -1.42 11.24 -1.45
N PHE A 50 -2.23 10.59 -0.61
CA PHE A 50 -1.75 10.07 0.68
C PHE A 50 -1.50 8.56 0.65
N VAL A 51 -1.03 8.08 -0.49
CA VAL A 51 -0.65 6.67 -0.72
C VAL A 51 0.64 6.63 -1.52
N PRO A 52 1.38 5.51 -1.53
CA PRO A 52 2.57 5.41 -2.38
C PRO A 52 2.22 5.58 -3.86
N ARG A 53 3.04 6.36 -4.55
CA ARG A 53 2.91 6.50 -5.99
C ARG A 53 3.80 5.46 -6.65
N LEU A 54 3.25 4.73 -7.63
CA LEU A 54 3.98 3.70 -8.35
C LEU A 54 4.97 4.34 -9.33
N LEU A 55 6.25 4.01 -9.19
CA LEU A 55 7.31 4.56 -10.03
C LEU A 55 7.83 3.54 -11.04
N GLU A 56 7.99 2.28 -10.63
CA GLU A 56 8.47 1.21 -11.49
C GLU A 56 7.77 -0.08 -11.17
N VAL A 57 7.56 -0.91 -12.19
CA VAL A 57 6.93 -2.22 -12.06
C VAL A 57 7.79 -3.24 -12.80
N ASP A 58 8.20 -4.29 -12.13
CA ASP A 58 8.97 -5.39 -12.72
C ASP A 58 8.25 -6.71 -12.52
N PRO A 59 7.42 -7.15 -13.48
CA PRO A 59 6.66 -8.39 -13.34
C PRO A 59 7.55 -9.64 -13.27
N ALA A 60 8.72 -9.63 -13.91
CA ALA A 60 9.62 -10.77 -13.90
C ALA A 60 10.20 -11.02 -12.50
N GLN A 61 10.46 -9.96 -11.75
CA GLN A 61 11.00 -10.02 -10.39
C GLN A 61 9.91 -9.91 -9.33
N LEU A 62 8.65 -9.72 -9.70
CA LEU A 62 7.53 -9.43 -8.80
C LEU A 62 7.88 -8.28 -7.86
N GLN A 63 8.43 -7.22 -8.45
CA GLN A 63 8.92 -6.06 -7.70
C GLN A 63 8.24 -4.79 -8.15
N ILE A 64 7.94 -3.92 -7.18
CA ILE A 64 7.50 -2.55 -7.45
C ILE A 64 8.43 -1.59 -6.75
N VAL A 65 8.55 -0.38 -7.31
CA VAL A 65 9.24 0.73 -6.71
C VAL A 65 8.25 1.86 -6.56
N THR A 66 8.14 2.41 -5.35
CA THR A 66 7.18 3.47 -5.05
C THR A 66 7.86 4.66 -4.37
N THR A 67 7.12 5.77 -4.30
CA THR A 67 7.53 6.87 -3.44
C THR A 67 7.47 6.44 -1.98
N ASN A 68 8.20 7.17 -1.13
CA ASN A 68 8.24 6.93 0.31
C ASN A 68 7.17 7.79 0.98
N CYS A 69 6.26 7.15 1.70
CA CYS A 69 5.17 7.83 2.40
C CYS A 69 5.51 8.22 3.84
N GLY A 70 6.79 8.24 4.18
CA GLY A 70 7.24 8.69 5.49
C GLY A 70 7.53 7.55 6.46
N THR A 71 7.43 7.87 7.73
CA THR A 71 7.88 6.98 8.80
C THR A 71 6.72 6.37 9.57
N ARG A 72 7.03 5.33 10.34
CA ARG A 72 6.06 4.66 11.19
C ARG A 72 5.47 5.62 12.22
N VAL A 73 4.19 5.44 12.50
CA VAL A 73 3.48 6.17 13.55
C VAL A 73 3.38 5.25 14.77
N ASP A 74 3.89 5.72 15.92
CA ASP A 74 3.89 4.91 17.14
C ASP A 74 2.58 5.01 17.91
N HIS A 75 1.93 6.17 17.85
CA HIS A 75 0.70 6.43 18.59
C HIS A 75 -0.28 7.21 17.73
N LEU A 76 -1.50 6.69 17.63
CA LEU A 76 -2.61 7.38 16.97
C LEU A 76 -3.91 6.80 17.55
N SER A 77 -4.86 7.66 17.92
CA SER A 77 -6.11 7.17 18.50
C SER A 77 -6.86 6.29 17.50
N LEU A 78 -7.63 5.35 18.02
CA LEU A 78 -8.44 4.47 17.16
C LEU A 78 -9.42 5.28 16.31
N GLU A 79 -9.96 6.36 16.88
CA GLU A 79 -10.85 7.26 16.16
C GLU A 79 -10.14 7.89 14.96
N ARG A 80 -8.93 8.41 15.15
CA ARG A 80 -8.17 9.03 14.08
C ARG A 80 -7.73 8.00 13.03
N GLN A 81 -7.34 6.79 13.46
CA GLN A 81 -7.05 5.70 12.54
C GLN A 81 -8.25 5.41 11.63
N ALA A 82 -9.43 5.31 12.22
CA ALA A 82 -10.66 5.06 11.46
C ALA A 82 -10.94 6.17 10.44
N GLU A 83 -10.71 7.43 10.81
CA GLU A 83 -10.86 8.57 9.89
C GLU A 83 -9.93 8.48 8.70
N VAL A 84 -8.66 8.11 8.93
CA VAL A 84 -7.67 8.00 7.87
C VAL A 84 -8.08 6.92 6.86
N PHE A 85 -8.48 5.75 7.33
CA PHE A 85 -8.92 4.68 6.44
C PHE A 85 -10.25 5.00 5.75
N ALA A 86 -11.16 5.69 6.44
CA ALA A 86 -12.43 6.09 5.84
C ALA A 86 -12.23 7.07 4.68
N GLU A 87 -11.24 7.96 4.79
CA GLU A 87 -10.93 8.91 3.72
C GLU A 87 -10.52 8.18 2.44
N LEU A 88 -9.80 7.07 2.56
CA LEU A 88 -9.40 6.26 1.43
C LEU A 88 -10.60 5.75 0.63
N GLU A 89 -11.70 5.42 1.28
CA GLU A 89 -12.89 4.90 0.61
C GLU A 89 -13.53 5.91 -0.34
N GLN A 90 -13.29 7.20 -0.13
CA GLN A 90 -13.74 8.25 -1.04
C GLN A 90 -13.03 8.17 -2.40
N TYR A 91 -11.91 7.48 -2.46
CA TYR A 91 -11.16 7.24 -3.70
C TYR A 91 -11.44 5.85 -4.29
N GLY A 92 -12.45 5.16 -3.76
CA GLY A 92 -12.89 3.89 -4.32
C GLY A 92 -12.08 2.67 -3.86
N VAL A 93 -11.39 2.76 -2.73
CA VAL A 93 -10.59 1.66 -2.20
C VAL A 93 -10.89 1.45 -0.72
N ARG A 94 -11.15 0.20 -0.34
CA ARG A 94 -11.25 -0.18 1.06
C ARG A 94 -9.99 -0.95 1.45
N HIS A 95 -9.31 -0.47 2.48
CA HIS A 95 -8.17 -1.19 3.03
C HIS A 95 -8.67 -2.32 3.94
N GLU A 96 -8.25 -3.54 3.69
CA GLU A 96 -8.73 -4.69 4.43
C GLU A 96 -7.83 -5.08 5.60
N ASP A 97 -6.73 -4.34 5.81
CA ASP A 97 -5.83 -4.53 6.94
C ASP A 97 -5.64 -3.19 7.65
N ARG A 98 -6.70 -2.71 8.29
CA ARG A 98 -6.78 -1.38 8.90
C ARG A 98 -6.08 -1.36 10.25
N GLU A 99 -4.76 -1.49 10.22
CA GLU A 99 -3.90 -1.51 11.39
C GLU A 99 -2.95 -0.31 11.38
N LEU A 100 -2.53 0.12 12.57
CA LEU A 100 -1.64 1.27 12.70
C LEU A 100 -0.35 1.11 11.90
N ARG A 101 0.17 -0.13 11.76
CA ARG A 101 1.38 -0.39 10.99
C ARG A 101 1.26 0.00 9.52
N ASN A 102 0.04 0.14 9.02
CA ASN A 102 -0.23 0.54 7.63
C ASN A 102 -0.51 2.03 7.47
N ILE A 103 -0.33 2.80 8.54
CA ILE A 103 -0.38 4.26 8.52
C ILE A 103 1.04 4.78 8.75
N THR A 104 1.45 5.73 7.91
CA THR A 104 2.73 6.42 8.06
C THR A 104 2.50 7.92 8.18
N TYR A 105 3.54 8.64 8.59
CA TYR A 105 3.49 10.11 8.65
C TYR A 105 4.56 10.68 7.72
N ARG A 106 4.12 11.51 6.78
CA ARG A 106 5.01 12.13 5.80
C ARG A 106 5.30 13.55 6.27
N ILE A 107 6.53 13.76 6.74
CA ILE A 107 6.95 15.02 7.34
C ILE A 107 6.92 16.16 6.32
N ALA A 108 7.24 15.87 5.06
CA ALA A 108 7.33 16.89 4.02
C ALA A 108 6.05 17.76 3.92
N ASP A 109 4.88 17.17 4.12
CA ASP A 109 3.61 17.90 4.05
C ASP A 109 2.71 17.66 5.26
N GLY A 110 3.21 17.00 6.30
CA GLY A 110 2.43 16.77 7.52
C GLY A 110 1.21 15.90 7.32
N ARG A 111 1.30 14.91 6.43
CA ARG A 111 0.16 14.09 6.03
C ARG A 111 0.29 12.67 6.56
N PHE A 112 -0.79 12.15 7.15
CA PHE A 112 -0.90 10.70 7.39
C PHE A 112 -1.19 10.01 6.08
N CYS A 113 -0.43 8.96 5.79
CA CYS A 113 -0.52 8.18 4.57
C CYS A 113 -0.88 6.74 4.89
N ILE A 114 -1.35 6.02 3.88
CA ILE A 114 -1.71 4.61 4.00
C ILE A 114 -0.83 3.82 3.05
N ILE A 115 -0.33 2.67 3.50
CA ILE A 115 0.52 1.77 2.72
C ILE A 115 -0.04 0.35 2.71
N ASP A 116 0.52 -0.50 1.84
CA ASP A 116 0.28 -1.94 1.80
C ASP A 116 -1.13 -2.29 1.30
N PHE A 117 -1.28 -2.31 -0.02
CA PHE A 117 -2.58 -2.48 -0.68
C PHE A 117 -2.77 -3.86 -1.32
N GLU A 118 -1.94 -4.84 -1.00
CA GLU A 118 -2.00 -6.14 -1.67
C GLU A 118 -3.31 -6.90 -1.44
N PHE A 119 -4.05 -6.55 -0.39
CA PHE A 119 -5.35 -7.17 -0.07
C PHE A 119 -6.51 -6.18 -0.12
N ALA A 120 -6.29 -4.98 -0.63
CA ALA A 120 -7.34 -3.95 -0.67
C ALA A 120 -8.46 -4.33 -1.64
N THR A 121 -9.64 -3.77 -1.42
CA THR A 121 -10.81 -3.99 -2.26
C THR A 121 -11.10 -2.74 -3.08
N LEU A 122 -11.29 -2.92 -4.40
CA LEU A 122 -11.72 -1.85 -5.30
C LEU A 122 -13.24 -1.73 -5.21
N LEU A 123 -13.74 -0.60 -4.68
CA LEU A 123 -15.16 -0.41 -4.43
C LEU A 123 -15.96 -0.01 -5.66
N ASP A 124 -15.34 0.75 -6.56
CA ASP A 124 -16.01 1.20 -7.80
C ASP A 124 -15.52 0.45 -9.02
N GLY A 125 -15.10 -0.81 -8.83
CA GLY A 125 -14.67 -1.68 -9.91
C GLY A 125 -15.82 -2.31 -10.69
N GLY A 126 -17.06 -2.19 -10.19
CA GLY A 126 -18.20 -2.84 -10.81
C GLY A 126 -18.13 -4.36 -10.79
N PRO A 127 -18.84 -5.03 -11.72
CA PRO A 127 -18.80 -6.49 -11.79
C PRO A 127 -17.36 -6.96 -12.02
N GLY A 128 -16.93 -7.93 -11.24
CA GLY A 128 -15.57 -8.45 -11.35
C GLY A 128 -14.58 -7.89 -10.36
N THR A 129 -15.00 -6.97 -9.49
CA THR A 129 -14.16 -6.52 -8.39
C THR A 129 -13.94 -7.70 -7.44
N VAL A 130 -12.68 -8.01 -7.18
CA VAL A 130 -12.33 -9.18 -6.39
C VAL A 130 -11.40 -8.76 -5.25
N SER A 131 -11.69 -9.26 -4.06
CA SER A 131 -10.80 -9.12 -2.91
C SER A 131 -9.87 -10.32 -2.86
N LEU A 132 -8.57 -10.07 -2.70
CA LEU A 132 -7.57 -11.13 -2.52
C LEU A 132 -7.28 -11.41 -1.06
N LYS A 133 -8.03 -10.78 -0.15
CA LYS A 133 -7.83 -11.00 1.27
C LYS A 133 -8.01 -12.48 1.59
N PRO A 134 -7.05 -13.13 2.26
CA PRO A 134 -7.22 -14.52 2.65
C PRO A 134 -8.42 -14.68 3.55
N THR A 135 -9.28 -15.64 3.23
CA THR A 135 -10.38 -16.03 4.11
C THR A 135 -9.80 -17.00 5.14
N GLY A 136 -9.98 -16.68 6.34
CA GLY A 136 -9.45 -17.63 7.35
C GLY A 136 -9.51 -17.06 8.66
#